data_4b971fc7a349c325d3caaffb17500304
#
_entry.id   4b971fc7a349c325d3caaffb17500304
#
_cell.length_a   1.000
_cell.length_b   1.000
_cell.length_c   1.000
_cell.angle_alpha   90.00
_cell.angle_beta   90.00
_cell.angle_gamma   90.00
#
_symmetry.space_group_name_H-M   'P 1'
#
loop_
_entity.id
_entity.type
_entity.pdbx_description
1 polymer ?
#
loop_
_entity_poly.entity_id
_entity_poly.type
_entity_poly.pdbx_seq_one_letter_code
_entity_poly.pdbx_strand_id
1 'polypeptide(L)'
;MDEKHKLPQGEMVLRTLAMPADTNANGDIFGGWLMSQMDMGGAILAKEIAEGRVVTVRVDGMSFLKPVAVGDVVSCHARCIRTGTSSMTINVEVWIKKVSSEPIGQTYCATEAVFIYVAVDNQGKSRPLPPGRANIAPDE
;
A
#
# COMPACT_ATOMS: atom_id res chain seq x y z
N MET A 1 -0.08 -17.67 -10.74
CA MET A 1 -0.20 -16.28 -10.44
C MET A 1 -1.42 -15.71 -11.10
N ASP A 2 -1.90 -14.84 -10.44
CA ASP A 2 -3.11 -14.20 -10.76
C ASP A 2 -3.03 -13.32 -12.00
N GLU A 3 -3.87 -13.60 -12.96
CA GLU A 3 -3.89 -12.88 -14.22
C GLU A 3 -4.55 -11.51 -14.10
N LYS A 4 -5.32 -11.29 -13.05
CA LYS A 4 -6.09 -10.05 -12.96
C LYS A 4 -5.22 -8.82 -12.69
N HIS A 5 -3.98 -9.01 -12.26
CA HIS A 5 -3.09 -7.89 -11.96
C HIS A 5 -1.92 -7.86 -12.91
N LYS A 6 -2.20 -7.71 -14.18
CA LYS A 6 -1.14 -7.56 -15.18
C LYS A 6 -0.47 -6.20 -15.09
N LEU A 7 -1.18 -5.21 -14.62
CA LEU A 7 -0.69 -3.85 -14.43
C LEU A 7 -1.09 -3.37 -13.05
N PRO A 8 -0.27 -2.50 -12.44
CA PRO A 8 -0.64 -1.94 -11.15
C PRO A 8 -1.94 -1.18 -11.22
N GLN A 9 -2.73 -1.29 -10.15
CA GLN A 9 -3.98 -0.57 -10.02
C GLN A 9 -3.83 0.52 -8.98
N GLY A 10 -4.20 1.73 -9.35
CA GLY A 10 -4.05 2.87 -8.47
C GLY A 10 -2.78 3.64 -8.77
N GLU A 11 -2.62 4.77 -8.09
CA GLU A 11 -1.45 5.60 -8.30
C GLU A 11 -0.25 5.10 -7.51
N MET A 12 0.93 5.37 -8.03
CA MET A 12 2.16 5.03 -7.31
C MET A 12 2.33 6.03 -6.18
N VAL A 13 2.25 5.55 -4.95
CA VAL A 13 2.33 6.41 -3.77
C VAL A 13 3.69 6.35 -3.10
N LEU A 14 4.49 5.33 -3.41
CA LEU A 14 5.78 5.15 -2.78
C LEU A 14 6.63 4.23 -3.64
N ARG A 15 7.92 4.52 -3.72
CA ARG A 15 8.88 3.70 -4.44
C ARG A 15 10.21 3.72 -3.71
N THR A 16 10.79 2.55 -3.51
CA THR A 16 12.04 2.44 -2.78
C THR A 16 12.81 1.22 -3.23
N LEU A 17 14.00 1.04 -2.67
CA LEU A 17 14.82 -0.15 -2.90
C LEU A 17 14.82 -1.00 -1.65
N ALA A 18 14.75 -2.32 -1.85
CA ALA A 18 14.89 -3.26 -0.75
C ALA A 18 16.38 -3.38 -0.41
N MET A 19 16.73 -3.10 0.84
CA MET A 19 18.11 -3.01 1.28
C MET A 19 18.50 -4.19 2.17
N PRO A 20 19.81 -4.48 2.30
CA PRO A 20 20.23 -5.60 3.14
C PRO A 20 19.72 -5.53 4.57
N ALA A 21 19.57 -4.33 5.14
CA ALA A 21 19.06 -4.17 6.49
C ALA A 21 17.62 -4.62 6.64
N ASP A 22 16.92 -4.84 5.54
CA ASP A 22 15.49 -5.20 5.54
C ASP A 22 15.27 -6.70 5.40
N THR A 23 16.31 -7.50 5.56
CA THR A 23 16.24 -8.94 5.36
C THR A 23 16.05 -9.70 6.67
N ASN A 24 15.46 -10.89 6.55
CA ASN A 24 15.37 -11.82 7.66
C ASN A 24 16.62 -12.73 7.65
N ALA A 25 16.61 -13.73 8.54
CA ALA A 25 17.77 -14.63 8.69
C ALA A 25 18.06 -15.43 7.42
N ASN A 26 17.09 -15.58 6.53
CA ASN A 26 17.26 -16.33 5.29
C ASN A 26 17.71 -15.45 4.12
N GLY A 27 17.90 -14.16 4.36
CA GLY A 27 18.28 -13.24 3.29
C GLY A 27 17.13 -12.71 2.45
N ASP A 28 15.90 -13.00 2.84
CA ASP A 28 14.72 -12.50 2.16
C ASP A 28 14.20 -11.25 2.85
N ILE A 29 13.54 -10.39 2.10
CA ILE A 29 12.94 -9.18 2.67
C ILE A 29 11.80 -9.57 3.60
N PHE A 30 11.75 -8.96 4.77
CA PHE A 30 10.70 -9.20 5.76
C PHE A 30 9.34 -8.90 5.19
N GLY A 31 8.37 -9.78 5.48
CA GLY A 31 6.97 -9.46 5.19
C GLY A 31 6.52 -8.22 5.95
N GLY A 32 6.97 -8.06 7.18
CA GLY A 32 6.64 -6.87 7.98
C GLY A 32 7.19 -5.59 7.37
N TRP A 33 8.36 -5.66 6.72
CA TRP A 33 8.90 -4.49 6.04
C TRP A 33 8.00 -4.10 4.88
N LEU A 34 7.54 -5.08 4.09
CA LEU A 34 6.60 -4.80 3.02
C LEU A 34 5.31 -4.19 3.56
N MET A 35 4.80 -4.72 4.66
CA MET A 35 3.60 -4.19 5.29
C MET A 35 3.79 -2.74 5.70
N SER A 36 4.97 -2.39 6.24
CA SER A 36 5.22 -1.02 6.65
C SER A 36 5.27 -0.07 5.45
N GLN A 37 5.83 -0.54 4.33
CA GLN A 37 5.84 0.28 3.11
C GLN A 37 4.42 0.49 2.59
N MET A 38 3.61 -0.55 2.64
CA MET A 38 2.22 -0.47 2.20
C MET A 38 1.42 0.48 3.09
N ASP A 39 1.65 0.42 4.40
CA ASP A 39 0.95 1.29 5.33
C ASP A 39 1.32 2.75 5.08
N MET A 40 2.60 3.02 4.91
CA MET A 40 3.05 4.38 4.59
C MET A 40 2.46 4.87 3.27
N GLY A 41 2.51 4.03 2.24
CA GLY A 41 1.98 4.40 0.93
C GLY A 41 0.49 4.64 0.95
N GLY A 42 -0.25 3.74 1.61
CA GLY A 42 -1.69 3.91 1.74
C GLY A 42 -2.05 5.15 2.53
N ALA A 43 -1.26 5.45 3.57
CA ALA A 43 -1.49 6.64 4.39
C ALA A 43 -1.27 7.92 3.58
N ILE A 44 -0.34 7.92 2.63
CA ILE A 44 -0.14 9.09 1.77
C ILE A 44 -1.44 9.42 1.03
N LEU A 45 -2.04 8.41 0.41
CA LEU A 45 -3.30 8.63 -0.29
C LEU A 45 -4.42 9.01 0.68
N ALA A 46 -4.48 8.32 1.82
CA ALA A 46 -5.52 8.61 2.82
C ALA A 46 -5.42 10.04 3.31
N LYS A 47 -4.20 10.55 3.54
CA LYS A 47 -4.00 11.92 3.99
C LYS A 47 -4.44 12.93 2.94
N GLU A 48 -4.24 12.62 1.67
CA GLU A 48 -4.72 13.48 0.61
C GLU A 48 -6.24 13.59 0.63
N ILE A 49 -6.89 12.44 0.80
CA ILE A 49 -8.36 12.41 0.84
C ILE A 49 -8.88 13.12 2.09
N ALA A 50 -8.27 12.84 3.24
CA ALA A 50 -8.72 13.38 4.51
C ALA A 50 -8.30 14.85 4.70
N GLU A 51 -7.32 15.30 3.91
CA GLU A 51 -6.74 16.64 4.04
C GLU A 51 -6.21 16.85 5.46
N GLY A 52 -5.52 15.83 5.96
CA GLY A 52 -4.94 15.90 7.30
C GLY A 52 -4.64 14.53 7.86
N ARG A 53 -4.58 14.49 9.18
CA ARG A 53 -4.09 13.33 9.92
C ARG A 53 -5.03 12.14 9.81
N VAL A 54 -4.43 10.95 9.67
CA VAL A 54 -5.16 9.69 9.63
C VAL A 54 -4.48 8.68 10.54
N VAL A 55 -5.21 7.65 10.93
CA VAL A 55 -4.65 6.49 11.62
C VAL A 55 -5.08 5.24 10.88
N THR A 56 -4.23 4.22 10.93
CA THR A 56 -4.53 2.91 10.37
C THR A 56 -5.29 2.12 11.43
N VAL A 57 -6.47 1.64 11.07
CA VAL A 57 -7.29 0.91 12.05
C VAL A 57 -7.42 -0.56 11.73
N ARG A 58 -7.12 -0.97 10.47
CA ARG A 58 -7.32 -2.37 10.10
C ARG A 58 -6.57 -2.69 8.81
N VAL A 59 -6.09 -3.92 8.71
CA VAL A 59 -5.49 -4.46 7.50
C VAL A 59 -6.16 -5.80 7.23
N ASP A 60 -6.69 -5.97 6.02
CA ASP A 60 -7.39 -7.18 5.63
C ASP A 60 -6.76 -7.79 4.39
N GLY A 61 -6.87 -9.11 4.29
CA GLY A 61 -6.56 -9.82 3.05
C GLY A 61 -5.11 -9.74 2.61
N MET A 62 -4.19 -9.60 3.56
CA MET A 62 -2.77 -9.56 3.24
C MET A 62 -2.33 -10.92 2.74
N SER A 63 -1.75 -10.93 1.54
CA SER A 63 -1.20 -12.14 0.94
C SER A 63 0.19 -11.84 0.42
N PHE A 64 1.14 -12.74 0.74
CA PHE A 64 2.51 -12.62 0.23
C PHE A 64 2.64 -13.60 -0.92
N LEU A 65 2.53 -13.09 -2.12
CA LEU A 65 2.43 -13.92 -3.32
C LEU A 65 3.79 -14.39 -3.82
N LYS A 66 4.82 -13.56 -3.67
CA LYS A 66 6.15 -13.86 -4.16
C LYS A 66 7.20 -13.21 -3.27
N PRO A 67 8.38 -13.83 -3.15
CA PRO A 67 9.44 -13.24 -2.34
C PRO A 67 10.02 -11.98 -2.99
N VAL A 68 10.62 -11.15 -2.16
CA VAL A 68 11.27 -9.91 -2.58
C VAL A 68 12.73 -9.99 -2.14
N ALA A 69 13.64 -9.69 -3.05
CA ALA A 69 15.07 -9.81 -2.81
C ALA A 69 15.71 -8.43 -2.62
N VAL A 70 16.86 -8.43 -1.96
CA VAL A 70 17.68 -7.23 -1.81
C VAL A 70 18.02 -6.69 -3.21
N GLY A 71 17.89 -5.38 -3.37
CA GLY A 71 18.20 -4.71 -4.63
C GLY A 71 17.01 -4.58 -5.57
N ASP A 72 15.91 -5.24 -5.26
CA ASP A 72 14.71 -5.08 -6.08
C ASP A 72 14.09 -3.70 -5.84
N VAL A 73 13.50 -3.15 -6.90
CA VAL A 73 12.73 -1.91 -6.79
C VAL A 73 11.33 -2.27 -6.30
N VAL A 74 10.91 -1.61 -5.24
CA VAL A 74 9.62 -1.86 -4.59
C VAL A 74 8.74 -0.64 -4.78
N SER A 75 7.59 -0.82 -5.42
CA SER A 75 6.63 0.25 -5.66
C SER A 75 5.30 -0.11 -5.01
N CYS A 76 4.71 0.85 -4.30
CA CYS A 76 3.37 0.68 -3.76
C CYS A 76 2.40 1.50 -4.58
N HIS A 77 1.30 0.86 -4.96
CA HIS A 77 0.22 1.51 -5.70
C HIS A 77 -1.04 1.44 -4.85
N ALA A 78 -1.74 2.54 -4.73
CA ALA A 78 -2.88 2.63 -3.84
C ALA A 78 -4.10 3.20 -4.57
N ARG A 79 -5.25 2.67 -4.22
CA ARG A 79 -6.52 3.09 -4.80
C ARG A 79 -7.58 3.07 -3.70
N CYS A 80 -8.29 4.16 -3.56
CA CYS A 80 -9.40 4.22 -2.60
C CYS A 80 -10.60 3.52 -3.21
N ILE A 81 -11.09 2.47 -2.54
CA ILE A 81 -12.22 1.69 -3.06
C ILE A 81 -13.53 2.03 -2.37
N ARG A 82 -13.47 2.75 -1.26
CA ARG A 82 -14.70 3.18 -0.57
C ARG A 82 -14.36 4.19 0.51
N THR A 83 -15.26 5.13 0.74
CA THR A 83 -15.17 6.04 1.87
C THR A 83 -16.45 5.98 2.69
N GLY A 84 -16.30 6.11 4.02
CA GLY A 84 -17.41 6.29 4.94
C GLY A 84 -17.45 7.74 5.40
N THR A 85 -18.08 8.00 6.53
CA THR A 85 -18.11 9.35 7.09
C THR A 85 -16.70 9.84 7.44
N SER A 86 -15.91 8.99 8.11
CA SER A 86 -14.55 9.34 8.50
C SER A 86 -13.53 8.30 8.03
N SER A 87 -13.95 7.23 7.40
CA SER A 87 -13.08 6.13 7.03
C SER A 87 -12.78 6.09 5.53
N MET A 88 -11.65 5.48 5.22
CA MET A 88 -11.21 5.29 3.84
C MET A 88 -10.71 3.86 3.73
N THR A 89 -11.25 3.13 2.76
CA THR A 89 -10.81 1.77 2.48
C THR A 89 -9.92 1.82 1.25
N ILE A 90 -8.65 1.47 1.42
CA ILE A 90 -7.65 1.66 0.39
C ILE A 90 -7.01 0.32 0.07
N ASN A 91 -7.06 -0.03 -1.22
CA ASN A 91 -6.37 -1.21 -1.72
C ASN A 91 -4.94 -0.82 -2.05
N VAL A 92 -3.98 -1.57 -1.52
CA VAL A 92 -2.56 -1.30 -1.74
C VAL A 92 -1.93 -2.54 -2.37
N GLU A 93 -1.23 -2.34 -3.47
CA GLU A 93 -0.46 -3.39 -4.15
C GLU A 93 1.01 -3.04 -4.07
N VAL A 94 1.85 -4.06 -3.86
CA VAL A 94 3.29 -3.92 -3.94
C VAL A 94 3.76 -4.59 -5.22
N TRP A 95 4.39 -3.81 -6.07
CA TRP A 95 4.97 -4.27 -7.33
C TRP A 95 6.47 -4.24 -7.25
N ILE A 96 7.09 -5.28 -7.78
CA ILE A 96 8.53 -5.45 -7.74
C ILE A 96 9.08 -5.38 -9.16
N LYS A 97 10.19 -4.68 -9.30
CA LYS A 97 10.95 -4.72 -10.56
C LYS A 97 12.33 -5.24 -10.24
N LYS A 98 12.70 -6.32 -10.91
CA LYS A 98 14.01 -6.93 -10.71
C LYS A 98 15.06 -6.14 -11.46
N VAL A 99 16.03 -5.61 -10.74
CA VAL A 99 17.12 -4.85 -11.35
C VAL A 99 18.48 -5.37 -10.92
N SER A 100 18.53 -6.24 -9.92
CA SER A 100 19.78 -6.79 -9.39
C SER A 100 19.91 -8.28 -9.60
N SER A 101 18.87 -8.95 -10.09
CA SER A 101 18.91 -10.39 -10.35
C SER A 101 18.04 -10.69 -11.57
N GLU A 102 18.30 -11.86 -12.13
CA GLU A 102 17.58 -12.29 -13.34
C GLU A 102 16.17 -12.73 -13.01
N PRO A 103 15.23 -12.53 -13.92
CA PRO A 103 15.38 -11.81 -15.20
C PRO A 103 15.28 -10.31 -15.00
N ILE A 104 16.30 -9.60 -15.42
CA ILE A 104 16.37 -8.16 -15.25
C ILE A 104 15.19 -7.48 -15.95
N GLY A 105 14.55 -6.56 -15.24
CA GLY A 105 13.42 -5.80 -15.79
C GLY A 105 12.07 -6.46 -15.58
N GLN A 106 12.04 -7.70 -15.11
CA GLN A 106 10.76 -8.36 -14.82
C GLN A 106 10.02 -7.62 -13.71
N THR A 107 8.71 -7.43 -13.90
CA THR A 107 7.86 -6.83 -12.88
C THR A 107 6.76 -7.82 -12.50
N TYR A 108 6.38 -7.77 -11.22
CA TYR A 108 5.30 -8.65 -10.74
C TYR A 108 4.72 -8.08 -9.46
N CYS A 109 3.48 -8.48 -9.18
CA CYS A 109 2.82 -8.10 -7.93
C CYS A 109 3.25 -9.08 -6.85
N ALA A 110 3.91 -8.58 -5.81
CA ALA A 110 4.45 -9.42 -4.74
C ALA A 110 3.46 -9.59 -3.61
N THR A 111 2.63 -8.59 -3.36
CA THR A 111 1.66 -8.67 -2.29
C THR A 111 0.58 -7.61 -2.49
N GLU A 112 -0.57 -7.84 -1.88
CA GLU A 112 -1.61 -6.83 -1.86
C GLU A 112 -2.44 -7.00 -0.60
N ALA A 113 -3.09 -5.92 -0.17
CA ALA A 113 -3.94 -5.92 1.00
C ALA A 113 -4.86 -4.72 0.96
N VAL A 114 -5.87 -4.76 1.82
CA VAL A 114 -6.79 -3.65 1.99
C VAL A 114 -6.49 -3.02 3.34
N PHE A 115 -6.22 -1.72 3.34
CA PHE A 115 -5.95 -0.96 4.55
C PHE A 115 -7.12 -0.02 4.81
N ILE A 116 -7.54 0.07 6.05
CA ILE A 116 -8.62 0.97 6.44
C ILE A 116 -8.03 2.05 7.33
N TYR A 117 -8.22 3.29 6.92
CA TYR A 117 -7.73 4.48 7.63
C TYR A 117 -8.93 5.29 8.11
N VAL A 118 -8.72 6.03 9.19
CA VAL A 118 -9.75 6.93 9.73
C VAL A 118 -9.12 8.30 9.89
N ALA A 119 -9.83 9.32 9.41
CA ALA A 119 -9.41 10.70 9.62
C ALA A 119 -9.59 11.07 11.10
N VAL A 120 -8.56 11.70 11.66
CA VAL A 120 -8.58 12.07 13.08
C VAL A 120 -8.21 13.53 13.26
N ASP A 121 -8.63 14.08 14.41
CA ASP A 121 -8.25 15.44 14.80
C ASP A 121 -6.94 15.41 15.56
N ASN A 122 -6.54 16.56 16.09
CA ASN A 122 -5.26 16.69 16.81
C ASN A 122 -5.21 15.90 18.10
N GLN A 123 -6.36 15.51 18.65
CA GLN A 123 -6.42 14.67 19.83
C GLN A 123 -6.56 13.20 19.49
N GLY A 124 -6.54 12.86 18.18
CA GLY A 124 -6.66 11.48 17.75
C GLY A 124 -8.09 10.96 17.67
N LYS A 125 -9.07 11.83 17.79
CA LYS A 125 -10.47 11.42 17.67
C LYS A 125 -10.91 11.49 16.22
N SER A 126 -11.80 10.56 15.84
CA SER A 126 -12.28 10.53 14.46
C SER A 126 -13.01 11.82 14.12
N ARG A 127 -12.88 12.22 12.87
CA ARG A 127 -13.56 13.40 12.34
C ARG A 127 -14.09 13.07 10.95
N PRO A 128 -15.12 13.77 10.49
CA PRO A 128 -15.63 13.55 9.14
C PRO A 128 -14.59 13.90 8.08
N LEU A 129 -14.67 13.23 6.96
CA LEU A 129 -13.87 13.61 5.80
C LEU A 129 -14.34 14.97 5.28
N PRO A 130 -13.48 15.69 4.55
CA PRO A 130 -13.87 16.96 3.97
C PRO A 130 -15.13 16.84 3.11
N PRO A 131 -15.90 17.93 2.95
CA PRO A 131 -17.09 17.90 2.13
C PRO A 131 -16.80 17.36 0.74
N GLY A 132 -17.70 16.49 0.26
CA GLY A 132 -17.54 15.87 -1.04
C GLY A 132 -16.70 14.63 -1.06
N ARG A 133 -16.11 14.25 0.08
CA ARG A 133 -15.23 13.08 0.17
C ARG A 133 -15.87 11.90 0.87
N ALA A 134 -16.80 12.16 1.81
CA ALA A 134 -17.44 11.09 2.57
C ALA A 134 -18.37 10.29 1.69
N ASN A 135 -18.39 8.95 1.90
CA ASN A 135 -19.31 8.04 1.22
C ASN A 135 -19.15 8.00 -0.30
N ILE A 136 -17.96 8.33 -0.79
CA ILE A 136 -17.68 8.28 -2.21
C ILE A 136 -17.26 6.87 -2.57
N ALA A 137 -17.84 6.35 -3.65
CA ALA A 137 -17.38 5.10 -4.25
C ALA A 137 -16.48 5.44 -5.43
N PRO A 138 -15.43 4.63 -5.67
CA PRO A 138 -14.55 4.89 -6.81
C PRO A 138 -15.25 4.60 -8.13
N ASP A 139 -14.78 5.25 -9.18
CA ASP A 139 -15.19 4.90 -10.53
C ASP A 139 -14.50 3.58 -10.91
N GLU A 140 -15.23 2.74 -11.60
CA GLU A 140 -14.70 1.45 -12.03
C GLU A 140 -14.00 1.48 -13.39
#